data_3ce15c19bb99e551a03559ca86ea4c8e
#
_entry.id   3ce15c19bb99e551a03559ca86ea4c8e
#
_cell.length_a   1.000
_cell.length_b   1.000
_cell.length_c   1.000
_cell.angle_alpha   90.00
_cell.angle_beta   90.00
_cell.angle_gamma   90.00
#
_symmetry.space_group_name_H-M   'P 1'
#
loop_
_entity.id
_entity.type
_entity.pdbx_description
1 polymer ?
#
loop_
_entity_poly.entity_id
_entity_poly.type
_entity_poly.pdbx_seq_one_letter_code
_entity_poly.pdbx_strand_id
1 'polypeptide(L)'
;MERITNVALANAFIDEQIKAVRDQVGDKKVLLALSGGVDSSVVAALLIKAIGKQLVCVHVNHGLMRKGESEAVVDIFGKTLDANLVYIDATDRFLDLLANVSDPERKRKIIGKEFIEVFAEEARKLDGVEFLAQGTIYPDILESIKQAEGKKAVKSHHNVGGLPENLKFDLVEPLKFLYKDEVRVVGEALGLPHALVYRQPFPGPGLGVRCLGAITRDRLHALREADAILRDEFDKCGLSEKVWQYFVIIPDIKSVGVKEDSRYEGWPAIIRAVNTKDAMTATIEEIPYSVLSNITSRITSEVEGINRVLYDITPKPTGTIEWE
;
A
#
# COMPACT_ATOMS: atom_id res chain seq x y z
N MET A 1 6.17 -24.75 -12.66
CA MET A 1 7.27 -24.32 -11.78
C MET A 1 7.01 -24.89 -10.39
N GLU A 2 8.01 -25.40 -9.72
CA GLU A 2 7.88 -25.86 -8.31
C GLU A 2 7.60 -24.65 -7.41
N ARG A 3 6.72 -24.84 -6.39
CA ARG A 3 6.35 -23.76 -5.46
C ARG A 3 7.55 -23.35 -4.60
N ILE A 4 7.78 -22.04 -4.48
CA ILE A 4 8.87 -21.48 -3.67
C ILE A 4 8.44 -21.46 -2.20
N THR A 5 8.87 -22.47 -1.45
CA THR A 5 8.49 -22.67 -0.03
C THR A 5 9.64 -22.49 0.96
N ASN A 6 10.86 -22.27 0.48
CA ASN A 6 12.05 -22.11 1.31
C ASN A 6 13.10 -21.22 0.65
N VAL A 7 14.11 -20.84 1.43
CA VAL A 7 15.19 -19.93 1.02
C VAL A 7 16.03 -20.49 -0.12
N ALA A 8 16.24 -21.80 -0.20
CA ALA A 8 17.05 -22.41 -1.28
C ALA A 8 16.37 -22.27 -2.62
N LEU A 9 15.05 -22.56 -2.71
CA LEU A 9 14.24 -22.38 -3.90
C LEU A 9 14.12 -20.88 -4.27
N ALA A 10 14.01 -20.00 -3.27
CA ALA A 10 13.99 -18.56 -3.51
C ALA A 10 15.31 -18.06 -4.12
N ASN A 11 16.47 -18.52 -3.61
CA ASN A 11 17.76 -18.13 -4.17
C ASN A 11 17.93 -18.64 -5.61
N ALA A 12 17.53 -19.87 -5.92
CA ALA A 12 17.54 -20.40 -7.28
C ALA A 12 16.68 -19.55 -8.23
N PHE A 13 15.46 -19.18 -7.78
CA PHE A 13 14.59 -18.28 -8.53
C PHE A 13 15.22 -16.90 -8.74
N ILE A 14 15.82 -16.31 -7.70
CA ILE A 14 16.49 -15.00 -7.76
C ILE A 14 17.61 -15.05 -8.81
N ASP A 15 18.45 -16.09 -8.80
CA ASP A 15 19.55 -16.22 -9.75
C ASP A 15 19.06 -16.38 -11.21
N GLU A 16 17.98 -17.13 -11.42
CA GLU A 16 17.32 -17.27 -12.72
C GLU A 16 16.77 -15.92 -13.19
N GLN A 17 16.05 -15.19 -12.33
CA GLN A 17 15.47 -13.90 -12.69
C GLN A 17 16.53 -12.82 -12.93
N ILE A 18 17.63 -12.80 -12.16
CA ILE A 18 18.75 -11.89 -12.41
C ILE A 18 19.30 -12.06 -13.82
N LYS A 19 19.49 -13.31 -14.24
CA LYS A 19 19.97 -13.61 -15.60
C LYS A 19 18.95 -13.17 -16.65
N ALA A 20 17.69 -13.55 -16.50
CA ALA A 20 16.63 -13.19 -17.44
C ALA A 20 16.46 -11.67 -17.58
N VAL A 21 16.50 -10.92 -16.47
CA VAL A 21 16.42 -9.46 -16.47
C VAL A 21 17.62 -8.84 -17.18
N ARG A 22 18.84 -9.33 -16.92
CA ARG A 22 20.05 -8.82 -17.59
C ARG A 22 20.01 -9.05 -19.09
N ASP A 23 19.57 -10.24 -19.51
CA ASP A 23 19.44 -10.61 -20.93
C ASP A 23 18.37 -9.75 -21.63
N GLN A 24 17.27 -9.43 -20.93
CA GLN A 24 16.17 -8.61 -21.46
C GLN A 24 16.53 -7.13 -21.55
N VAL A 25 17.13 -6.58 -20.49
CA VAL A 25 17.33 -5.13 -20.32
C VAL A 25 18.61 -4.65 -21.03
N GLY A 26 19.66 -5.46 -21.05
CA GLY A 26 20.95 -5.08 -21.60
C GLY A 26 21.55 -3.86 -20.88
N ASP A 27 21.86 -2.82 -21.63
CA ASP A 27 22.46 -1.55 -21.15
C ASP A 27 21.41 -0.45 -20.87
N LYS A 28 20.11 -0.75 -21.04
CA LYS A 28 19.02 0.22 -20.92
C LYS A 28 18.60 0.47 -19.47
N LYS A 29 17.87 1.55 -19.26
CA LYS A 29 17.30 1.88 -17.95
C LYS A 29 15.89 1.29 -17.78
N VAL A 30 15.58 0.92 -16.56
CA VAL A 30 14.28 0.42 -16.12
C VAL A 30 13.68 1.40 -15.14
N LEU A 31 12.43 1.78 -15.32
CA LEU A 31 11.66 2.60 -14.40
C LEU A 31 10.75 1.71 -13.53
N LEU A 32 10.64 2.01 -12.25
CA LEU A 32 9.76 1.32 -11.32
C LEU A 32 9.01 2.31 -10.45
N ALA A 33 7.68 2.22 -10.43
CA ALA A 33 6.87 2.88 -9.40
C ALA A 33 6.98 2.11 -8.09
N LEU A 34 7.72 2.66 -7.13
CA LEU A 34 7.96 2.05 -5.82
C LEU A 34 6.90 2.52 -4.82
N SER A 35 5.78 1.81 -4.75
CA SER A 35 4.66 2.16 -3.87
C SER A 35 4.91 1.90 -2.38
N GLY A 36 5.99 1.19 -2.03
CA GLY A 36 6.22 0.69 -0.67
C GLY A 36 5.40 -0.56 -0.32
N GLY A 37 4.58 -1.08 -1.25
CA GLY A 37 3.94 -2.40 -1.12
C GLY A 37 4.93 -3.54 -1.27
N VAL A 38 4.57 -4.74 -0.77
CA VAL A 38 5.46 -5.92 -0.80
C VAL A 38 5.96 -6.22 -2.21
N ASP A 39 5.07 -6.27 -3.21
CA ASP A 39 5.41 -6.70 -4.56
C ASP A 39 6.38 -5.74 -5.24
N SER A 40 6.08 -4.43 -5.22
CA SER A 40 6.98 -3.41 -5.77
C SER A 40 8.33 -3.38 -5.04
N SER A 41 8.34 -3.66 -3.74
CA SER A 41 9.57 -3.73 -2.93
C SER A 41 10.44 -4.93 -3.29
N VAL A 42 9.83 -6.10 -3.51
CA VAL A 42 10.55 -7.31 -3.94
C VAL A 42 11.09 -7.14 -5.36
N VAL A 43 10.30 -6.56 -6.28
CA VAL A 43 10.78 -6.20 -7.63
C VAL A 43 11.98 -5.24 -7.54
N ALA A 44 11.88 -4.18 -6.73
CA ALA A 44 12.97 -3.24 -6.55
C ALA A 44 14.26 -3.92 -6.07
N ALA A 45 14.17 -4.71 -4.98
CA ALA A 45 15.33 -5.41 -4.43
C ALA A 45 15.96 -6.39 -5.44
N LEU A 46 15.15 -7.14 -6.18
CA LEU A 46 15.62 -8.06 -7.23
C LEU A 46 16.31 -7.30 -8.36
N LEU A 47 15.70 -6.22 -8.86
CA LEU A 47 16.25 -5.42 -9.96
C LEU A 47 17.50 -4.65 -9.54
N ILE A 48 17.60 -4.16 -8.30
CA ILE A 48 18.83 -3.57 -7.76
C ILE A 48 19.98 -4.60 -7.84
N LYS A 49 19.70 -5.84 -7.45
CA LYS A 49 20.70 -6.93 -7.52
C LYS A 49 21.04 -7.34 -8.96
N ALA A 50 20.09 -7.25 -9.88
CA ALA A 50 20.27 -7.62 -11.29
C ALA A 50 21.02 -6.55 -12.09
N ILE A 51 20.59 -5.29 -12.04
CA ILE A 51 21.00 -4.21 -12.95
C ILE A 51 21.47 -2.93 -12.23
N GLY A 52 21.48 -2.93 -10.89
CA GLY A 52 22.03 -1.82 -10.09
C GLY A 52 21.41 -0.48 -10.42
N LYS A 53 22.26 0.51 -10.73
CA LYS A 53 21.85 1.90 -11.00
C LYS A 53 21.10 2.11 -12.34
N GLN A 54 20.97 1.09 -13.19
CA GLN A 54 20.08 1.15 -14.36
C GLN A 54 18.61 1.17 -13.93
N LEU A 55 18.29 0.64 -12.73
CA LEU A 55 16.96 0.79 -12.15
C LEU A 55 16.78 2.19 -11.56
N VAL A 56 15.74 2.89 -12.01
CA VAL A 56 15.26 4.14 -11.42
C VAL A 56 13.96 3.86 -10.68
N CYS A 57 13.99 3.97 -9.35
CA CYS A 57 12.81 3.84 -8.51
C CYS A 57 12.18 5.21 -8.29
N VAL A 58 10.89 5.36 -8.57
CA VAL A 58 10.13 6.57 -8.27
C VAL A 58 9.14 6.28 -7.14
N HIS A 59 9.32 6.96 -6.00
CA HIS A 59 8.39 6.92 -4.89
C HIS A 59 7.62 8.24 -4.79
N VAL A 60 6.30 8.16 -4.90
CA VAL A 60 5.40 9.31 -4.78
C VAL A 60 4.72 9.27 -3.40
N ASN A 61 5.05 10.24 -2.55
CA ASN A 61 4.28 10.50 -1.34
C ASN A 61 3.06 11.36 -1.71
N HIS A 62 1.91 10.74 -1.78
CA HIS A 62 0.63 11.40 -2.07
C HIS A 62 -0.10 11.91 -0.83
N GLY A 63 0.54 11.91 0.34
CA GLY A 63 -0.05 12.37 1.59
C GLY A 63 -1.10 11.45 2.23
N LEU A 64 -1.46 10.34 1.58
CA LEU A 64 -2.45 9.36 2.07
C LEU A 64 -1.78 8.08 2.59
N MET A 65 -0.47 8.10 2.79
CA MET A 65 0.29 7.00 3.39
C MET A 65 0.11 6.97 4.91
N ARG A 66 0.32 5.81 5.54
CA ARG A 66 0.40 5.70 6.99
C ARG A 66 1.61 6.46 7.53
N LYS A 67 1.60 6.71 8.84
CA LYS A 67 2.72 7.38 9.52
C LYS A 67 4.03 6.62 9.31
N GLY A 68 5.05 7.32 8.84
CA GLY A 68 6.41 6.80 8.65
C GLY A 68 6.62 5.88 7.44
N GLU A 69 5.60 5.63 6.59
CA GLU A 69 5.75 4.69 5.47
C GLU A 69 6.63 5.22 4.35
N SER A 70 6.48 6.46 3.95
CA SER A 70 7.33 7.06 2.91
C SER A 70 8.77 7.19 3.38
N GLU A 71 8.97 7.57 4.64
CA GLU A 71 10.29 7.63 5.27
C GLU A 71 10.96 6.27 5.30
N ALA A 72 10.21 5.21 5.64
CA ALA A 72 10.73 3.83 5.62
C ALA A 72 11.15 3.38 4.21
N VAL A 73 10.41 3.77 3.17
CA VAL A 73 10.81 3.50 1.77
C VAL A 73 12.14 4.20 1.44
N VAL A 74 12.29 5.46 1.81
CA VAL A 74 13.53 6.22 1.58
C VAL A 74 14.70 5.60 2.34
N ASP A 75 14.50 5.20 3.58
CA ASP A 75 15.56 4.59 4.42
C ASP A 75 15.99 3.22 3.87
N ILE A 76 15.05 2.36 3.52
CA ILE A 76 15.35 1.02 3.01
C ILE A 76 15.98 1.10 1.63
N PHE A 77 15.34 1.76 0.67
CA PHE A 77 15.77 1.74 -0.72
C PHE A 77 16.83 2.78 -1.03
N GLY A 78 16.72 3.98 -0.48
CA GLY A 78 17.68 5.05 -0.72
C GLY A 78 18.97 4.88 0.07
N LYS A 79 18.90 4.54 1.37
CA LYS A 79 20.08 4.49 2.24
C LYS A 79 20.67 3.09 2.38
N THR A 80 19.82 2.05 2.57
CA THR A 80 20.30 0.69 2.84
C THR A 80 20.64 -0.07 1.56
N LEU A 81 19.77 -0.04 0.57
CA LEU A 81 19.95 -0.74 -0.71
C LEU A 81 20.62 0.12 -1.79
N ASP A 82 20.95 1.37 -1.50
CA ASP A 82 21.58 2.32 -2.41
C ASP A 82 20.91 2.37 -3.80
N ALA A 83 19.57 2.34 -3.84
CA ALA A 83 18.82 2.46 -5.07
C ALA A 83 18.99 3.84 -5.71
N ASN A 84 18.84 3.93 -7.02
CA ASN A 84 18.63 5.20 -7.71
C ASN A 84 17.18 5.63 -7.47
N LEU A 85 16.93 6.29 -6.32
CA LEU A 85 15.60 6.62 -5.83
C LEU A 85 15.26 8.08 -6.08
N VAL A 86 14.19 8.33 -6.81
CA VAL A 86 13.54 9.64 -6.97
C VAL A 86 12.36 9.69 -6.00
N TYR A 87 12.45 10.55 -4.98
CA TYR A 87 11.38 10.80 -4.03
C TYR A 87 10.62 12.07 -4.42
N ILE A 88 9.29 11.98 -4.48
CA ILE A 88 8.42 13.10 -4.83
C ILE A 88 7.41 13.29 -3.71
N ASP A 89 7.43 14.45 -3.07
CA ASP A 89 6.35 14.86 -2.20
C ASP A 89 5.27 15.61 -3.01
N ALA A 90 4.19 14.91 -3.26
CA ALA A 90 3.02 15.43 -3.96
C ALA A 90 1.82 15.63 -3.00
N THR A 91 2.06 15.66 -1.69
CA THR A 91 1.02 15.72 -0.65
C THR A 91 0.00 16.82 -0.92
N ASP A 92 0.44 18.05 -1.12
CA ASP A 92 -0.46 19.19 -1.35
C ASP A 92 -1.25 19.02 -2.64
N ARG A 93 -0.60 18.59 -3.71
CA ARG A 93 -1.22 18.37 -5.02
C ARG A 93 -2.39 17.37 -4.96
N PHE A 94 -2.20 16.24 -4.25
CA PHE A 94 -3.28 15.26 -4.07
C PHE A 94 -4.39 15.77 -3.16
N LEU A 95 -4.04 16.39 -2.03
CA LEU A 95 -5.04 16.87 -1.07
C LEU A 95 -5.88 18.01 -1.63
N ASP A 96 -5.31 18.88 -2.44
CA ASP A 96 -6.04 19.97 -3.10
C ASP A 96 -7.04 19.43 -4.13
N LEU A 97 -6.67 18.39 -4.91
CA LEU A 97 -7.58 17.72 -5.84
C LEU A 97 -8.71 16.95 -5.14
N LEU A 98 -8.47 16.49 -3.92
CA LEU A 98 -9.44 15.76 -3.10
C LEU A 98 -10.31 16.68 -2.24
N ALA A 99 -10.05 17.99 -2.23
CA ALA A 99 -10.81 18.95 -1.45
C ALA A 99 -12.30 18.90 -1.85
N ASN A 100 -13.17 18.74 -0.84
CA ASN A 100 -14.64 18.63 -1.01
C ASN A 100 -15.12 17.42 -1.85
N VAL A 101 -14.27 16.42 -2.07
CA VAL A 101 -14.66 15.18 -2.75
C VAL A 101 -15.05 14.13 -1.70
N SER A 102 -16.36 13.85 -1.59
CA SER A 102 -16.91 12.89 -0.62
C SER A 102 -17.25 11.52 -1.24
N ASP A 103 -17.44 11.44 -2.55
CA ASP A 103 -17.76 10.17 -3.23
C ASP A 103 -16.54 9.26 -3.32
N PRO A 104 -16.61 8.02 -2.81
CA PRO A 104 -15.46 7.10 -2.74
C PRO A 104 -14.88 6.74 -4.11
N GLU A 105 -15.72 6.52 -5.11
CA GLU A 105 -15.27 6.17 -6.46
C GLU A 105 -14.57 7.35 -7.14
N ARG A 106 -15.07 8.58 -6.89
CA ARG A 106 -14.41 9.78 -7.36
C ARG A 106 -13.05 9.99 -6.70
N LYS A 107 -12.93 9.75 -5.37
CA LYS A 107 -11.63 9.75 -4.69
C LYS A 107 -10.65 8.79 -5.35
N ARG A 108 -11.04 7.52 -5.55
CA ARG A 108 -10.20 6.50 -6.19
C ARG A 108 -9.73 6.92 -7.59
N LYS A 109 -10.64 7.46 -8.40
CA LYS A 109 -10.32 7.93 -9.76
C LYS A 109 -9.34 9.10 -9.75
N ILE A 110 -9.53 10.08 -8.86
CA ILE A 110 -8.62 11.22 -8.72
C ILE A 110 -7.24 10.74 -8.29
N ILE A 111 -7.16 9.91 -7.23
CA ILE A 111 -5.88 9.40 -6.70
C ILE A 111 -5.15 8.60 -7.77
N GLY A 112 -5.84 7.67 -8.44
CA GLY A 112 -5.24 6.84 -9.47
C GLY A 112 -4.76 7.66 -10.68
N LYS A 113 -5.57 8.59 -11.16
CA LYS A 113 -5.20 9.47 -12.29
C LYS A 113 -3.99 10.33 -11.94
N GLU A 114 -4.04 10.98 -10.78
CA GLU A 114 -3.00 11.91 -10.36
C GLU A 114 -1.67 11.20 -10.11
N PHE A 115 -1.72 9.98 -9.56
CA PHE A 115 -0.52 9.15 -9.41
C PHE A 115 0.16 8.90 -10.77
N ILE A 116 -0.63 8.57 -11.79
CA ILE A 116 -0.13 8.34 -13.15
C ILE A 116 0.48 9.63 -13.74
N GLU A 117 -0.16 10.77 -13.54
CA GLU A 117 0.34 12.06 -14.05
C GLU A 117 1.68 12.43 -13.42
N VAL A 118 1.79 12.36 -12.08
CA VAL A 118 3.05 12.63 -11.35
C VAL A 118 4.15 11.67 -11.80
N PHE A 119 3.82 10.38 -11.92
CA PHE A 119 4.78 9.38 -12.39
C PHE A 119 5.24 9.63 -13.82
N ALA A 120 4.31 10.00 -14.72
CA ALA A 120 4.62 10.31 -16.11
C ALA A 120 5.45 11.59 -16.25
N GLU A 121 5.22 12.60 -15.42
CA GLU A 121 6.04 13.81 -15.37
C GLU A 121 7.50 13.48 -15.03
N GLU A 122 7.73 12.59 -14.06
CA GLU A 122 9.09 12.16 -13.70
C GLU A 122 9.70 11.27 -14.78
N ALA A 123 8.92 10.36 -15.36
CA ALA A 123 9.40 9.49 -16.44
C ALA A 123 9.93 10.30 -17.64
N ARG A 124 9.29 11.43 -17.98
CA ARG A 124 9.71 12.32 -19.08
C ARG A 124 11.05 13.04 -18.84
N LYS A 125 11.47 13.17 -17.57
CA LYS A 125 12.74 13.82 -17.20
C LYS A 125 13.94 12.85 -17.30
N LEU A 126 13.67 11.57 -17.50
CA LEU A 126 14.68 10.50 -17.48
C LEU A 126 15.03 10.07 -18.89
N ASP A 127 16.28 10.27 -19.28
CA ASP A 127 16.79 9.82 -20.57
C ASP A 127 17.17 8.33 -20.53
N GLY A 128 16.91 7.62 -21.65
CA GLY A 128 17.34 6.24 -21.87
C GLY A 128 16.53 5.20 -21.10
N VAL A 129 15.31 5.54 -20.65
CA VAL A 129 14.36 4.59 -20.07
C VAL A 129 13.56 3.93 -21.18
N GLU A 130 13.73 2.62 -21.34
CA GLU A 130 12.99 1.81 -22.34
C GLU A 130 12.07 0.79 -21.69
N PHE A 131 12.25 0.49 -20.40
CA PHE A 131 11.50 -0.53 -19.68
C PHE A 131 10.76 0.03 -18.47
N LEU A 132 9.58 -0.54 -18.22
CA LEU A 132 8.79 -0.33 -17.00
C LEU A 132 8.70 -1.63 -16.21
N ALA A 133 9.19 -1.63 -14.98
CA ALA A 133 9.04 -2.77 -14.09
C ALA A 133 7.71 -2.71 -13.35
N GLN A 134 7.06 -3.87 -13.20
CA GLN A 134 5.79 -4.01 -12.49
C GLN A 134 5.82 -5.18 -11.50
N GLY A 135 5.13 -4.99 -10.38
CA GLY A 135 4.95 -6.00 -9.34
C GLY A 135 3.77 -6.95 -9.61
N THR A 136 3.44 -7.22 -10.87
CA THR A 136 2.42 -8.19 -11.26
C THR A 136 2.74 -9.56 -10.68
N ILE A 137 1.76 -10.20 -10.04
CA ILE A 137 1.84 -11.55 -9.50
C ILE A 137 0.80 -12.47 -10.18
N TYR A 138 0.91 -13.78 -9.96
CA TYR A 138 0.06 -14.74 -10.67
C TYR A 138 -1.46 -14.56 -10.45
N PRO A 139 -1.95 -14.23 -9.24
CA PRO A 139 -3.37 -13.88 -9.04
C PRO A 139 -3.87 -12.72 -9.90
N ASP A 140 -3.04 -11.69 -10.16
CA ASP A 140 -3.42 -10.55 -11.01
C ASP A 140 -3.66 -10.99 -12.46
N ILE A 141 -2.83 -11.93 -12.95
CA ILE A 141 -2.99 -12.51 -14.28
C ILE A 141 -4.31 -13.30 -14.37
N LEU A 142 -4.60 -14.13 -13.35
CA LEU A 142 -5.84 -14.92 -13.33
C LEU A 142 -7.09 -14.01 -13.28
N GLU A 143 -7.04 -12.92 -12.54
CA GLU A 143 -8.13 -11.95 -12.48
C GLU A 143 -8.34 -11.25 -13.83
N SER A 144 -7.25 -10.85 -14.49
CA SER A 144 -7.28 -10.23 -15.81
C SER A 144 -7.88 -11.15 -16.87
N ILE A 145 -7.59 -12.46 -16.83
CA ILE A 145 -8.17 -13.46 -17.74
C ILE A 145 -9.67 -13.60 -17.52
N LYS A 146 -10.13 -13.70 -16.25
CA LYS A 146 -11.55 -13.79 -15.91
C LYS A 146 -12.36 -12.56 -16.35
N GLN A 147 -11.76 -11.37 -16.24
CA GLN A 147 -12.38 -10.13 -16.71
C GLN A 147 -12.49 -10.08 -18.25
N ALA A 148 -11.52 -10.65 -18.98
CA ALA A 148 -11.51 -10.73 -20.44
C ALA A 148 -12.57 -11.68 -20.99
N GLU A 149 -12.87 -12.78 -20.28
CA GLU A 149 -13.93 -13.75 -20.66
C GLU A 149 -15.35 -13.18 -20.49
N GLY A 150 -15.53 -12.16 -19.62
CA GLY A 150 -16.82 -11.52 -19.34
C GLY A 150 -17.17 -10.27 -20.16
N LYS A 151 -16.22 -9.65 -20.87
CA LYS A 151 -16.40 -8.44 -21.70
C LYS A 151 -15.38 -8.41 -22.83
N LYS A 152 -15.76 -7.83 -24.01
CA LYS A 152 -14.81 -7.55 -25.12
C LYS A 152 -13.49 -7.02 -24.56
N ALA A 153 -12.42 -7.73 -24.87
CA ALA A 153 -11.08 -7.50 -24.36
C ALA A 153 -10.68 -6.02 -24.49
N VAL A 154 -10.73 -5.30 -23.40
CA VAL A 154 -9.99 -4.06 -23.22
C VAL A 154 -8.67 -4.46 -22.59
N LYS A 155 -7.58 -4.31 -23.33
CA LYS A 155 -6.21 -4.50 -22.82
C LYS A 155 -5.99 -3.52 -21.65
N SER A 156 -6.30 -3.95 -20.44
CA SER A 156 -5.97 -3.22 -19.23
C SER A 156 -5.00 -4.06 -18.40
N HIS A 157 -3.72 -3.97 -18.73
CA HIS A 157 -2.68 -4.26 -17.73
C HIS A 157 -2.80 -3.17 -16.66
N HIS A 158 -3.03 -3.56 -15.42
CA HIS A 158 -3.53 -2.70 -14.34
C HIS A 158 -2.76 -1.40 -14.02
N ASN A 159 -1.57 -1.17 -14.59
CA ASN A 159 -0.79 0.06 -14.37
C ASN A 159 -0.27 0.73 -15.66
N VAL A 160 -0.32 0.09 -16.82
CA VAL A 160 0.19 0.67 -18.09
C VAL A 160 -0.92 1.36 -18.88
N GLY A 161 -2.17 0.95 -18.70
CA GLY A 161 -3.32 1.50 -19.43
C GLY A 161 -3.67 2.97 -19.14
N GLY A 162 -2.96 3.61 -18.20
CA GLY A 162 -3.13 5.00 -17.86
C GLY A 162 -1.97 5.92 -18.25
N LEU A 163 -0.83 5.34 -18.67
CA LEU A 163 0.30 6.17 -19.12
C LEU A 163 -0.02 6.83 -20.47
N PRO A 164 0.44 8.07 -20.69
CA PRO A 164 0.27 8.76 -21.96
C PRO A 164 0.84 7.96 -23.13
N GLU A 165 0.17 7.97 -24.28
CA GLU A 165 0.54 7.20 -25.49
C GLU A 165 1.97 7.45 -26.00
N ASN A 166 2.56 8.57 -25.63
CA ASN A 166 3.94 8.93 -25.96
C ASN A 166 5.00 8.29 -25.04
N LEU A 167 4.58 7.63 -23.95
CA LEU A 167 5.44 6.86 -23.07
C LEU A 167 5.22 5.36 -23.33
N LYS A 168 6.00 4.81 -24.26
CA LYS A 168 5.98 3.38 -24.58
C LYS A 168 7.15 2.71 -23.90
N PHE A 169 6.86 1.76 -23.04
CA PHE A 169 7.86 0.95 -22.35
C PHE A 169 7.61 -0.53 -22.61
N ASP A 170 8.68 -1.29 -22.74
CA ASP A 170 8.61 -2.73 -22.62
C ASP A 170 8.50 -3.13 -21.13
N LEU A 171 7.77 -4.21 -20.83
CA LEU A 171 7.51 -4.60 -19.45
C LEU A 171 8.57 -5.54 -18.90
N VAL A 172 8.95 -5.32 -17.65
CA VAL A 172 9.76 -6.22 -16.82
C VAL A 172 8.91 -6.68 -15.63
N GLU A 173 8.47 -7.94 -15.64
CA GLU A 173 7.55 -8.51 -14.66
C GLU A 173 8.14 -9.78 -14.02
N PRO A 174 9.16 -9.65 -13.17
CA PRO A 174 9.91 -10.82 -12.69
C PRO A 174 9.11 -11.72 -11.74
N LEU A 175 8.01 -11.22 -11.16
CA LEU A 175 7.20 -11.96 -10.18
C LEU A 175 5.90 -12.55 -10.76
N LYS A 176 5.64 -12.40 -12.04
CA LYS A 176 4.33 -12.66 -12.67
C LYS A 176 3.81 -14.11 -12.55
N PHE A 177 4.64 -15.05 -12.19
CA PHE A 177 4.25 -16.44 -12.00
C PHE A 177 4.23 -16.88 -10.54
N LEU A 178 4.49 -15.96 -9.58
CA LEU A 178 4.50 -16.24 -8.17
C LEU A 178 3.16 -15.91 -7.51
N TYR A 179 2.83 -16.70 -6.49
CA TYR A 179 1.79 -16.35 -5.54
C TYR A 179 2.34 -15.44 -4.42
N LYS A 180 1.44 -14.80 -3.69
CA LYS A 180 1.80 -13.82 -2.65
C LYS A 180 2.71 -14.37 -1.56
N ASP A 181 2.48 -15.61 -1.14
CA ASP A 181 3.31 -16.31 -0.16
C ASP A 181 4.73 -16.58 -0.69
N GLU A 182 4.87 -16.93 -1.98
CA GLU A 182 6.17 -17.11 -2.64
C GLU A 182 6.94 -15.79 -2.75
N VAL A 183 6.25 -14.69 -3.10
CA VAL A 183 6.84 -13.35 -3.15
C VAL A 183 7.44 -12.96 -1.80
N ARG A 184 6.78 -13.33 -0.69
CA ARG A 184 7.28 -13.08 0.67
C ARG A 184 8.57 -13.85 0.94
N VAL A 185 8.62 -15.14 0.60
CA VAL A 185 9.85 -15.96 0.76
C VAL A 185 11.01 -15.38 -0.07
N VAL A 186 10.74 -14.95 -1.30
CA VAL A 186 11.73 -14.29 -2.17
C VAL A 186 12.18 -12.95 -1.56
N GLY A 187 11.26 -12.17 -0.99
CA GLY A 187 11.57 -10.90 -0.33
C GLY A 187 12.53 -11.05 0.85
N GLU A 188 12.30 -12.06 1.70
CA GLU A 188 13.22 -12.39 2.81
C GLU A 188 14.59 -12.87 2.29
N ALA A 189 14.62 -13.71 1.26
CA ALA A 189 15.86 -14.17 0.64
C ALA A 189 16.68 -13.02 -0.02
N LEU A 190 16.01 -11.95 -0.45
CA LEU A 190 16.64 -10.71 -0.94
C LEU A 190 17.12 -9.79 0.18
N GLY A 191 16.86 -10.12 1.45
CA GLY A 191 17.27 -9.36 2.63
C GLY A 191 16.36 -8.19 2.98
N LEU A 192 15.14 -8.15 2.46
CA LEU A 192 14.16 -7.14 2.87
C LEU A 192 13.71 -7.37 4.33
N PRO A 193 13.47 -6.31 5.11
CA PRO A 193 12.99 -6.45 6.48
C PRO A 193 11.69 -7.24 6.57
N HIS A 194 11.58 -8.14 7.56
CA HIS A 194 10.39 -8.95 7.80
C HIS A 194 9.11 -8.10 7.89
N ALA A 195 9.16 -6.99 8.63
CA ALA A 195 8.04 -6.05 8.77
C ALA A 195 7.55 -5.45 7.44
N LEU A 196 8.43 -5.33 6.43
CA LEU A 196 8.05 -4.90 5.08
C LEU A 196 7.42 -6.05 4.29
N VAL A 197 8.00 -7.24 4.36
CA VAL A 197 7.58 -8.41 3.58
C VAL A 197 6.25 -8.96 4.07
N TYR A 198 6.02 -8.97 5.40
CA TYR A 198 4.80 -9.50 6.03
C TYR A 198 3.81 -8.42 6.45
N ARG A 199 3.99 -7.20 5.95
CA ARG A 199 3.03 -6.12 6.23
C ARG A 199 1.62 -6.51 5.81
N GLN A 200 0.62 -6.06 6.58
CA GLN A 200 -0.78 -6.24 6.25
C GLN A 200 -1.15 -5.52 4.93
N PRO A 201 -2.21 -5.96 4.23
CA PRO A 201 -2.71 -5.28 3.04
C PRO A 201 -2.98 -3.80 3.30
N PHE A 202 -2.74 -2.96 2.29
CA PHE A 202 -3.07 -1.55 2.33
C PHE A 202 -3.67 -1.16 0.97
N PRO A 203 -4.82 -0.47 0.95
CA PRO A 203 -5.51 -0.17 -0.30
C PRO A 203 -4.72 0.85 -1.13
N GLY A 204 -4.84 0.78 -2.46
CA GLY A 204 -4.18 1.71 -3.38
C GLY A 204 -4.47 3.18 -3.09
N PRO A 205 -5.72 3.59 -2.76
CA PRO A 205 -6.03 4.96 -2.36
C PRO A 205 -5.50 5.36 -0.96
N GLY A 206 -4.84 4.45 -0.26
CA GLY A 206 -4.29 4.71 1.07
C GLY A 206 -5.35 5.06 2.11
N LEU A 207 -5.02 6.00 2.99
CA LEU A 207 -5.94 6.50 4.02
C LEU A 207 -7.13 7.28 3.44
N GLY A 208 -7.13 7.58 2.14
CA GLY A 208 -8.21 8.30 1.47
C GLY A 208 -9.57 7.61 1.55
N VAL A 209 -9.61 6.26 1.61
CA VAL A 209 -10.84 5.46 1.79
C VAL A 209 -11.12 5.10 3.24
N ARG A 210 -10.31 5.58 4.18
CA ARG A 210 -10.51 5.44 5.63
C ARG A 210 -10.84 6.76 6.32
N CYS A 211 -10.60 7.88 5.63
CA CYS A 211 -11.11 9.21 5.97
C CYS A 211 -12.42 9.40 5.22
N LEU A 212 -13.56 8.98 5.82
CA LEU A 212 -14.85 8.92 5.12
C LEU A 212 -15.38 10.31 4.79
N GLY A 213 -16.11 10.42 3.69
CA GLY A 213 -16.57 11.72 3.20
C GLY A 213 -15.41 12.57 2.64
N ALA A 214 -15.56 13.89 2.61
CA ALA A 214 -14.50 14.78 2.11
C ALA A 214 -13.27 14.76 3.03
N ILE A 215 -12.09 14.63 2.45
CA ILE A 215 -10.84 14.57 3.22
C ILE A 215 -10.47 15.98 3.68
N THR A 216 -10.20 16.15 4.98
CA THR A 216 -9.60 17.37 5.54
C THR A 216 -8.23 17.04 6.15
N ARG A 217 -7.31 18.01 6.15
CA ARG A 217 -5.93 17.77 6.61
C ARG A 217 -5.86 17.39 8.10
N ASP A 218 -6.67 18.02 8.93
CA ASP A 218 -6.77 17.75 10.36
C ASP A 218 -7.33 16.36 10.64
N ARG A 219 -8.42 15.96 9.97
CA ARG A 219 -9.01 14.63 10.11
C ARG A 219 -8.12 13.52 9.58
N LEU A 220 -7.43 13.77 8.45
CA LEU A 220 -6.43 12.84 7.92
C LEU A 220 -5.23 12.68 8.85
N HIS A 221 -4.79 13.78 9.48
CA HIS A 221 -3.74 13.72 10.49
C HIS A 221 -4.18 12.90 11.72
N ALA A 222 -5.37 13.19 12.25
CA ALA A 222 -5.94 12.42 13.37
C ALA A 222 -6.08 10.91 13.02
N LEU A 223 -6.52 10.59 11.81
CA LEU A 223 -6.59 9.20 11.32
C LEU A 223 -5.22 8.53 11.30
N ARG A 224 -4.20 9.22 10.81
CA ARG A 224 -2.83 8.69 10.71
C ARG A 224 -2.21 8.42 12.07
N GLU A 225 -2.43 9.31 13.03
CA GLU A 225 -1.96 9.15 14.40
C GLU A 225 -2.70 8.00 15.12
N ALA A 226 -4.03 7.95 15.00
CA ALA A 226 -4.84 6.88 15.60
C ALA A 226 -4.50 5.49 15.02
N ASP A 227 -4.28 5.39 13.70
CA ASP A 227 -3.84 4.15 13.05
C ASP A 227 -2.44 3.72 13.52
N ALA A 228 -1.55 4.67 13.76
CA ALA A 228 -0.21 4.37 14.30
C ALA A 228 -0.29 3.82 15.74
N ILE A 229 -1.17 4.37 16.59
CA ILE A 229 -1.40 3.87 17.94
C ILE A 229 -2.00 2.45 17.90
N LEU A 230 -2.99 2.21 17.05
CA LEU A 230 -3.59 0.88 16.89
C LEU A 230 -2.52 -0.16 16.51
N ARG A 231 -1.66 0.16 15.54
CA ARG A 231 -0.58 -0.75 15.10
C ARG A 231 0.42 -1.02 16.21
N ASP A 232 0.84 0.00 16.94
CA ASP A 232 1.77 -0.13 18.07
C ASP A 232 1.20 -1.03 19.19
N GLU A 233 -0.07 -0.88 19.55
CA GLU A 233 -0.71 -1.75 20.54
C GLU A 233 -0.89 -3.20 20.05
N PHE A 234 -1.18 -3.40 18.76
CA PHE A 234 -1.26 -4.73 18.16
C PHE A 234 0.10 -5.42 18.12
N ASP A 235 1.17 -4.68 17.82
CA ASP A 235 2.54 -5.21 17.85
C ASP A 235 2.93 -5.63 19.26
N LYS A 236 2.66 -4.81 20.28
CA LYS A 236 2.98 -5.10 21.68
C LYS A 236 2.31 -6.36 22.23
N CYS A 237 1.10 -6.67 21.76
CA CYS A 237 0.34 -7.84 22.23
C CYS A 237 0.37 -9.03 21.24
N GLY A 238 1.15 -8.95 20.15
CA GLY A 238 1.32 -10.02 19.16
C GLY A 238 0.07 -10.26 18.29
N LEU A 239 -0.88 -9.32 18.25
CA LEU A 239 -2.04 -9.39 17.35
C LEU A 239 -1.67 -9.07 15.90
N SER A 240 -0.63 -8.29 15.67
CA SER A 240 -0.15 -7.94 14.32
C SER A 240 0.26 -9.16 13.48
N GLU A 241 0.68 -10.24 14.11
CA GLU A 241 1.02 -11.50 13.43
C GLU A 241 -0.18 -12.42 13.20
N LYS A 242 -1.30 -12.20 13.91
CA LYS A 242 -2.48 -13.05 13.89
C LYS A 242 -3.60 -12.49 13.04
N VAL A 243 -3.75 -11.17 13.03
CA VAL A 243 -4.86 -10.48 12.36
C VAL A 243 -4.46 -10.13 10.95
N TRP A 244 -5.25 -10.59 9.97
CA TRP A 244 -4.94 -10.41 8.55
C TRP A 244 -4.90 -8.94 8.14
N GLN A 245 -5.88 -8.12 8.61
CA GLN A 245 -5.91 -6.68 8.38
C GLN A 245 -6.62 -5.96 9.54
N TYR A 246 -6.03 -4.86 10.01
CA TYR A 246 -6.58 -4.02 11.05
C TYR A 246 -6.19 -2.56 10.78
N PHE A 247 -7.11 -1.65 11.08
CA PHE A 247 -6.96 -0.24 10.77
C PHE A 247 -7.97 0.63 11.51
N VAL A 248 -7.74 1.93 11.49
CA VAL A 248 -8.69 2.94 11.98
C VAL A 248 -9.40 3.59 10.80
N ILE A 249 -10.66 3.98 11.03
CA ILE A 249 -11.50 4.75 10.13
C ILE A 249 -11.97 5.99 10.90
N ILE A 250 -12.01 7.15 10.25
CA ILE A 250 -12.63 8.35 10.83
C ILE A 250 -13.74 8.83 9.89
N PRO A 251 -15.02 8.75 10.34
CA PRO A 251 -16.16 9.24 9.57
C PRO A 251 -16.28 10.77 9.65
N ASP A 252 -17.00 11.35 8.69
CA ASP A 252 -17.29 12.80 8.63
C ASP A 252 -18.49 13.17 9.52
N ILE A 253 -18.41 12.77 10.79
CA ILE A 253 -19.39 13.12 11.83
C ILE A 253 -18.67 13.56 13.10
N LYS A 254 -19.32 14.37 13.89
CA LYS A 254 -18.83 14.79 15.20
C LYS A 254 -19.67 14.15 16.32
N SER A 255 -19.02 13.90 17.43
CA SER A 255 -19.66 13.50 18.68
C SER A 255 -19.27 14.44 19.82
N VAL A 256 -20.13 14.54 20.82
CA VAL A 256 -19.83 15.34 22.01
C VAL A 256 -18.93 14.55 22.96
N GLY A 257 -17.85 15.21 23.42
CA GLY A 257 -16.96 14.74 24.48
C GLY A 257 -16.85 15.75 25.60
N VAL A 258 -16.13 15.37 26.64
CA VAL A 258 -15.79 16.26 27.78
C VAL A 258 -14.30 16.26 27.97
N LYS A 259 -13.68 17.42 28.04
CA LYS A 259 -12.27 17.64 28.34
C LYS A 259 -12.16 18.85 29.27
N GLU A 260 -11.43 18.71 30.39
CA GLU A 260 -11.23 19.79 31.33
C GLU A 260 -12.55 20.47 31.78
N ASP A 261 -13.54 19.63 32.13
CA ASP A 261 -14.91 20.03 32.54
C ASP A 261 -15.73 20.79 31.50
N SER A 262 -15.24 20.89 30.26
CA SER A 262 -15.91 21.58 29.16
C SER A 262 -16.36 20.59 28.09
N ARG A 263 -17.52 20.82 27.47
CA ARG A 263 -18.00 20.07 26.33
C ARG A 263 -17.24 20.50 25.08
N TYR A 264 -16.83 19.53 24.26
CA TYR A 264 -16.26 19.78 22.95
C TYR A 264 -16.74 18.76 21.91
N GLU A 265 -16.63 19.10 20.66
CA GLU A 265 -16.97 18.22 19.55
C GLU A 265 -15.70 17.60 18.95
N GLY A 266 -15.69 16.29 18.80
CA GLY A 266 -14.58 15.55 18.21
C GLY A 266 -15.08 14.43 17.29
N TRP A 267 -14.18 13.86 16.52
CA TRP A 267 -14.48 12.71 15.67
C TRP A 267 -14.47 11.41 16.47
N PRO A 268 -15.35 10.45 16.15
CA PRO A 268 -15.15 9.08 16.57
C PRO A 268 -14.09 8.41 15.69
N ALA A 269 -13.21 7.62 16.30
CA ALA A 269 -12.32 6.69 15.61
C ALA A 269 -12.96 5.31 15.66
N ILE A 270 -13.06 4.62 14.52
CA ILE A 270 -13.63 3.29 14.40
C ILE A 270 -12.50 2.32 14.12
N ILE A 271 -12.28 1.36 15.00
CA ILE A 271 -11.34 0.25 14.82
C ILE A 271 -12.02 -0.83 14.00
N ARG A 272 -11.31 -1.37 13.05
CA ARG A 272 -11.69 -2.57 12.31
C ARG A 272 -10.54 -3.56 12.31
N ALA A 273 -10.81 -4.83 12.64
CA ALA A 273 -9.84 -5.91 12.64
C ALA A 273 -10.50 -7.18 12.11
N VAL A 274 -9.98 -7.71 11.00
CA VAL A 274 -10.61 -8.80 10.26
C VAL A 274 -9.63 -9.90 9.89
N ASN A 275 -10.15 -11.13 9.82
CA ASN A 275 -9.44 -12.29 9.30
C ASN A 275 -10.17 -12.85 8.08
N THR A 276 -9.41 -13.21 7.06
CA THR A 276 -9.92 -13.79 5.83
C THR A 276 -8.88 -14.69 5.16
N LYS A 277 -9.34 -15.62 4.32
CA LYS A 277 -8.47 -16.46 3.49
C LYS A 277 -8.42 -15.99 2.04
N ASP A 278 -9.52 -15.44 1.54
CA ASP A 278 -9.73 -15.18 0.11
C ASP A 278 -10.30 -13.77 -0.16
N ALA A 279 -10.44 -12.95 0.87
CA ALA A 279 -11.10 -11.64 0.85
C ALA A 279 -12.58 -11.66 0.42
N MET A 280 -13.17 -12.80 0.10
CA MET A 280 -14.59 -12.92 -0.25
C MET A 280 -15.46 -12.95 1.01
N THR A 281 -15.02 -13.65 2.04
CA THR A 281 -15.61 -13.67 3.36
C THR A 281 -14.59 -13.21 4.40
N ALA A 282 -15.04 -12.53 5.45
CA ALA A 282 -14.17 -12.12 6.55
C ALA A 282 -14.88 -12.22 7.89
N THR A 283 -14.17 -12.73 8.87
CA THR A 283 -14.59 -12.76 10.29
C THR A 283 -13.94 -11.61 11.04
N ILE A 284 -14.53 -11.24 12.17
CA ILE A 284 -14.00 -10.20 13.05
C ILE A 284 -13.09 -10.84 14.09
N GLU A 285 -11.97 -10.20 14.37
CA GLU A 285 -11.07 -10.62 15.44
C GLU A 285 -11.67 -10.33 16.80
N GLU A 286 -11.52 -11.26 17.74
CA GLU A 286 -11.88 -11.06 19.14
C GLU A 286 -10.74 -10.36 19.89
N ILE A 287 -10.70 -9.03 19.83
CA ILE A 287 -9.69 -8.24 20.52
C ILE A 287 -9.95 -8.26 22.02
N PRO A 288 -8.99 -8.62 22.89
CA PRO A 288 -9.15 -8.56 24.32
C PRO A 288 -9.57 -7.15 24.79
N TYR A 289 -10.55 -7.08 25.71
CA TYR A 289 -11.05 -5.78 26.19
C TYR A 289 -9.96 -4.90 26.79
N SER A 290 -8.95 -5.48 27.44
CA SER A 290 -7.79 -4.75 27.97
C SER A 290 -7.01 -4.03 26.86
N VAL A 291 -6.84 -4.68 25.70
CA VAL A 291 -6.17 -4.07 24.54
C VAL A 291 -7.03 -2.95 23.95
N LEU A 292 -8.35 -3.18 23.78
CA LEU A 292 -9.28 -2.12 23.33
C LEU A 292 -9.29 -0.92 24.29
N SER A 293 -9.22 -1.17 25.59
CA SER A 293 -9.15 -0.13 26.62
C SER A 293 -7.86 0.70 26.52
N ASN A 294 -6.72 0.04 26.32
CA ASN A 294 -5.43 0.74 26.13
C ASN A 294 -5.44 1.58 24.85
N ILE A 295 -5.88 1.02 23.73
CA ILE A 295 -6.00 1.73 22.45
C ILE A 295 -6.91 2.95 22.62
N THR A 296 -8.07 2.77 23.27
CA THR A 296 -9.03 3.85 23.52
C THR A 296 -8.41 4.96 24.35
N SER A 297 -7.76 4.63 25.45
CA SER A 297 -7.11 5.58 26.34
C SER A 297 -6.04 6.38 25.59
N ARG A 298 -5.20 5.70 24.82
CA ARG A 298 -4.13 6.35 24.03
C ARG A 298 -4.70 7.24 22.93
N ILE A 299 -5.61 6.74 22.12
CA ILE A 299 -6.19 7.52 21.01
C ILE A 299 -6.87 8.79 21.55
N THR A 300 -7.68 8.67 22.60
CA THR A 300 -8.42 9.83 23.13
C THR A 300 -7.54 10.84 23.89
N SER A 301 -6.38 10.44 24.39
CA SER A 301 -5.44 11.33 25.08
C SER A 301 -4.33 11.89 24.19
N GLU A 302 -3.85 11.12 23.20
CA GLU A 302 -2.69 11.47 22.39
C GLU A 302 -3.09 12.12 21.04
N VAL A 303 -4.32 11.84 20.53
CA VAL A 303 -4.75 12.31 19.21
C VAL A 303 -5.74 13.46 19.33
N GLU A 304 -5.35 14.63 18.86
CA GLU A 304 -6.21 15.81 18.86
C GLU A 304 -7.44 15.60 17.96
N GLY A 305 -8.59 16.06 18.44
CA GLY A 305 -9.84 16.02 17.68
C GLY A 305 -10.60 14.69 17.78
N ILE A 306 -10.05 13.65 18.39
CA ILE A 306 -10.76 12.37 18.64
C ILE A 306 -11.27 12.34 20.09
N ASN A 307 -12.55 12.05 20.28
CA ASN A 307 -13.19 11.96 21.60
C ASN A 307 -13.91 10.63 21.87
N ARG A 308 -13.88 9.71 20.91
CA ARG A 308 -14.60 8.43 21.04
C ARG A 308 -13.90 7.36 20.19
N VAL A 309 -13.87 6.15 20.72
CA VAL A 309 -13.39 4.97 19.98
C VAL A 309 -14.51 3.93 19.93
N LEU A 310 -14.73 3.34 18.76
CA LEU A 310 -15.68 2.26 18.50
C LEU A 310 -14.95 1.07 17.89
N TYR A 311 -15.54 -0.12 18.03
CA TYR A 311 -15.09 -1.31 17.33
C TYR A 311 -16.18 -1.83 16.40
N ASP A 312 -15.89 -1.91 15.09
CA ASP A 312 -16.84 -2.46 14.12
C ASP A 312 -16.75 -3.99 14.10
N ILE A 313 -17.82 -4.64 14.61
CA ILE A 313 -17.94 -6.10 14.71
C ILE A 313 -18.72 -6.73 13.54
N THR A 314 -18.91 -6.01 12.43
CA THR A 314 -19.68 -6.49 11.29
C THR A 314 -18.84 -7.40 10.38
N PRO A 315 -19.21 -8.68 10.16
CA PRO A 315 -18.47 -9.56 9.27
C PRO A 315 -18.72 -9.24 7.79
N LYS A 316 -17.92 -9.82 6.91
CA LYS A 316 -18.19 -9.85 5.48
C LYS A 316 -18.67 -11.25 5.06
N PRO A 317 -19.86 -11.43 4.43
CA PRO A 317 -20.94 -10.47 4.40
C PRO A 317 -21.55 -10.26 5.80
N THR A 318 -22.35 -9.23 6.09
CA THR A 318 -23.01 -8.22 5.23
C THR A 318 -22.16 -6.97 4.97
N GLY A 319 -21.22 -6.67 5.83
CA GLY A 319 -20.30 -5.56 5.61
C GLY A 319 -19.27 -5.86 4.51
N THR A 320 -18.37 -4.91 4.30
CA THR A 320 -17.16 -5.04 3.46
C THR A 320 -15.93 -5.04 4.38
N ILE A 321 -14.72 -5.22 3.84
CA ILE A 321 -13.49 -5.06 4.61
C ILE A 321 -13.22 -3.56 4.82
N GLU A 322 -13.03 -2.80 3.74
CA GLU A 322 -12.98 -1.33 3.80
C GLU A 322 -14.39 -0.76 3.83
N TRP A 323 -14.57 0.43 4.39
CA TRP A 323 -15.87 1.11 4.47
C TRP A 323 -16.22 1.91 3.21
N GLU A 324 -15.20 2.40 2.50
CA GLU A 324 -15.33 3.09 1.21
C GLU A 324 -14.64 2.34 0.07
#